data_c153070daf754de29983339a049c72b8
#
_entry.id   c153070daf754de29983339a049c72b8
#
_cell.length_a   1.000
_cell.length_b   1.000
_cell.length_c   1.000
_cell.angle_alpha   90.00
_cell.angle_beta   90.00
_cell.angle_gamma   90.00
#
_symmetry.space_group_name_H-M   'P 1'
#
loop_
_entity.id
_entity.type
_entity.pdbx_description
1 polymer ?
#
loop_
_entity_poly.entity_id
_entity_poly.type
_entity_poly.pdbx_seq_one_letter_code
_entity_poly.pdbx_strand_id
1 'polypeptide(L)'
;MSNFVKRIQIDLDGVLNEYGREKFDENHIPKIKQGAYGFLEKLSKIAELHLFTTRNLLLSSKWLIENDLDKFFKDVSNIKSSSYLYIDDRAICFKGDYSETLKEIENFKVWYKH
;
A
#
# COMPACT_ATOMS: atom_id res chain seq x y z
N MET A 1 -12.07 -16.23 23.99
CA MET A 1 -11.54 -14.98 23.43
C MET A 1 -10.92 -15.24 22.05
N SER A 2 -11.27 -14.44 21.09
CA SER A 2 -10.73 -14.60 19.76
C SER A 2 -9.32 -14.03 19.67
N ASN A 3 -8.38 -14.83 19.14
CA ASN A 3 -7.01 -14.37 18.86
C ASN A 3 -6.86 -13.97 17.39
N PHE A 4 -7.97 -13.56 16.78
CA PHE A 4 -7.96 -13.16 15.38
C PHE A 4 -7.11 -11.90 15.18
N VAL A 5 -6.08 -12.03 14.36
CA VAL A 5 -5.21 -10.90 13.99
C VAL A 5 -5.60 -10.47 12.58
N LYS A 6 -5.97 -9.21 12.45
CA LYS A 6 -6.28 -8.65 11.14
C LYS A 6 -4.99 -8.41 10.39
N ARG A 7 -4.88 -8.99 9.21
CA ARG A 7 -3.75 -8.75 8.31
C ARG A 7 -4.16 -7.73 7.28
N ILE A 8 -3.33 -6.71 7.13
CA ILE A 8 -3.57 -5.68 6.13
C ILE A 8 -2.35 -5.61 5.23
N GLN A 9 -2.57 -5.79 3.94
CA GLN A 9 -1.51 -5.65 2.95
C GLN A 9 -1.57 -4.25 2.36
N ILE A 10 -0.44 -3.54 2.41
CA ILE A 10 -0.35 -2.13 2.03
C ILE A 10 0.58 -1.99 0.83
N ASP A 11 0.11 -1.32 -0.21
CA ASP A 11 0.91 -0.99 -1.38
C ASP A 11 1.93 0.10 -1.05
N LEU A 12 3.08 0.05 -1.69
CA LEU A 12 4.15 1.03 -1.49
C LEU A 12 3.93 2.29 -2.31
N ASP A 13 3.97 2.16 -3.65
CA ASP A 13 3.90 3.31 -4.54
C ASP A 13 2.49 3.91 -4.57
N GLY A 14 2.42 5.20 -4.32
CA GLY A 14 1.15 5.91 -4.32
C GLY A 14 0.37 5.80 -3.01
N VAL A 15 0.87 5.04 -2.05
CA VAL A 15 0.26 4.93 -0.72
C VAL A 15 1.20 5.47 0.35
N LEU A 16 2.46 5.03 0.35
CA LEU A 16 3.44 5.46 1.36
C LEU A 16 4.41 6.51 0.84
N ASN A 17 4.45 6.76 -0.47
CA ASN A 17 5.38 7.70 -1.07
C ASN A 17 4.68 8.62 -2.07
N GLU A 18 5.44 9.59 -2.58
CA GLU A 18 4.97 10.60 -3.53
C GLU A 18 5.00 10.11 -4.98
N TYR A 19 4.65 8.85 -5.21
CA TYR A 19 4.59 8.26 -6.54
C TYR A 19 3.58 9.01 -7.42
N GLY A 20 3.93 9.11 -8.70
CA GLY A 20 3.04 9.73 -9.69
C GLY A 20 3.38 11.18 -10.00
N ARG A 21 4.27 11.78 -9.23
CA ARG A 21 4.68 13.17 -9.46
C ARG A 21 5.85 13.31 -10.43
N GLU A 22 6.53 12.19 -10.68
CA GLU A 22 7.64 12.15 -11.62
C GLU A 22 7.60 10.86 -12.43
N LYS A 23 8.43 10.78 -13.47
CA LYS A 23 8.50 9.59 -14.31
C LYS A 23 8.89 8.38 -13.48
N PHE A 24 8.22 7.24 -13.72
CA PHE A 24 8.56 6.00 -13.02
C PHE A 24 9.99 5.56 -13.30
N ASP A 25 10.71 5.23 -12.24
CA ASP A 25 12.07 4.70 -12.27
C ASP A 25 12.11 3.51 -11.32
N GLU A 26 12.36 2.31 -11.87
CA GLU A 26 12.37 1.09 -11.06
C GLU A 26 13.47 1.07 -9.99
N ASN A 27 14.53 1.87 -10.19
CA ASN A 27 15.67 1.93 -9.28
C ASN A 27 15.60 3.08 -8.28
N HIS A 28 14.55 3.89 -8.35
CA HIS A 28 14.38 5.03 -7.45
C HIS A 28 12.98 5.03 -6.87
N ILE A 29 12.90 4.92 -5.56
CA ILE A 29 11.62 4.99 -4.86
C ILE A 29 11.39 6.45 -4.44
N PRO A 30 10.27 7.07 -4.84
CA PRO A 30 9.98 8.45 -4.46
C PRO A 30 10.00 8.65 -2.95
N LYS A 31 10.17 9.90 -2.54
CA LYS A 31 10.24 10.22 -1.11
C LYS A 31 8.96 9.83 -0.39
N ILE A 32 9.09 9.61 0.91
CA ILE A 32 7.98 9.27 1.79
C ILE A 32 6.90 10.35 1.75
N LYS A 33 5.65 9.91 1.76
CA LYS A 33 4.51 10.82 1.81
C LYS A 33 4.36 11.34 3.23
N GLN A 34 4.11 12.64 3.37
CA GLN A 34 3.86 13.24 4.67
C GLN A 34 2.69 12.54 5.35
N GLY A 35 2.88 12.16 6.61
CA GLY A 35 1.86 11.47 7.38
C GLY A 35 1.94 9.95 7.32
N ALA A 36 2.78 9.38 6.46
CA ALA A 36 2.90 7.92 6.33
C ALA A 36 3.33 7.27 7.64
N TYR A 37 4.32 7.83 8.31
CA TYR A 37 4.80 7.27 9.57
C TYR A 37 3.69 7.20 10.62
N GLY A 38 3.00 8.31 10.85
CA GLY A 38 1.92 8.36 11.84
C GLY A 38 0.76 7.43 11.49
N PHE A 39 0.45 7.31 10.21
CA PHE A 39 -0.57 6.39 9.73
C PHE A 39 -0.21 4.94 10.07
N LEU A 40 1.01 4.54 9.73
CA LEU A 40 1.48 3.17 9.99
C LEU A 40 1.60 2.89 11.49
N GLU A 41 2.06 3.88 12.27
CA GLU A 41 2.15 3.73 13.71
C GLU A 41 0.78 3.42 14.33
N LYS A 42 -0.24 4.17 13.94
CA LYS A 42 -1.60 3.95 14.45
C LYS A 42 -2.15 2.61 13.96
N LEU A 43 -1.97 2.32 12.69
CA LEU A 43 -2.51 1.09 12.10
C LEU A 43 -1.87 -0.16 12.68
N SER A 44 -0.56 -0.12 12.97
CA SER A 44 0.16 -1.25 13.52
C SER A 44 -0.33 -1.67 14.90
N LYS A 45 -1.05 -0.79 15.60
CA LYS A 45 -1.62 -1.10 16.91
C LYS A 45 -2.88 -1.95 16.82
N ILE A 46 -3.52 -1.99 15.66
CA ILE A 46 -4.79 -2.70 15.47
C ILE A 46 -4.73 -3.79 14.40
N ALA A 47 -3.60 -3.92 13.71
CA ALA A 47 -3.46 -4.88 12.61
C ALA A 47 -2.01 -5.30 12.44
N GLU A 48 -1.82 -6.46 11.83
CA GLU A 48 -0.52 -6.93 11.37
C GLU A 48 -0.32 -6.43 9.95
N LEU A 49 0.77 -5.71 9.70
CA LEU A 49 0.99 -5.06 8.42
C LEU A 49 1.99 -5.81 7.55
N HIS A 50 1.67 -5.90 6.27
CA HIS A 50 2.51 -6.53 5.26
C HIS A 50 2.66 -5.57 4.08
N LEU A 51 3.88 -5.33 3.63
CA LEU A 51 4.09 -4.47 2.49
C LEU A 51 4.00 -5.28 1.19
N PHE A 52 3.23 -4.77 0.25
CA PHE A 52 3.16 -5.31 -1.10
C PHE A 52 3.79 -4.32 -2.06
N THR A 53 4.67 -4.81 -2.94
CA THR A 53 5.26 -3.97 -3.98
C THR A 53 5.67 -4.83 -5.18
N THR A 54 5.56 -4.28 -6.37
CA THR A 54 6.08 -4.92 -7.58
C THR A 54 7.54 -4.56 -7.82
N ARG A 55 8.11 -3.67 -7.01
CA ARG A 55 9.51 -3.28 -7.10
C ARG A 55 10.40 -4.38 -6.54
N ASN A 56 11.70 -4.28 -6.81
CA ASN A 56 12.72 -5.15 -6.21
C ASN A 56 12.55 -5.15 -4.69
N LEU A 57 12.50 -6.35 -4.10
CA LEU A 57 12.21 -6.48 -2.67
C LEU A 57 13.33 -5.92 -1.79
N LEU A 58 14.57 -6.10 -2.21
CA LEU A 58 15.72 -5.59 -1.44
C LEU A 58 15.73 -4.06 -1.46
N LEU A 59 15.50 -3.46 -2.60
CA LEU A 59 15.42 -2.00 -2.74
C LEU A 59 14.30 -1.44 -1.87
N SER A 60 13.14 -2.08 -1.88
CA SER A 60 11.99 -1.66 -1.08
C SER A 60 12.26 -1.80 0.41
N SER A 61 12.91 -2.88 0.82
CA SER A 61 13.29 -3.09 2.23
C SER A 61 14.27 -2.04 2.70
N LYS A 62 15.25 -1.68 1.88
CA LYS A 62 16.20 -0.61 2.20
C LYS A 62 15.50 0.74 2.37
N TRP A 63 14.55 1.03 1.48
CA TRP A 63 13.77 2.27 1.56
C TRP A 63 12.98 2.35 2.87
N LEU A 64 12.37 1.22 3.30
CA LEU A 64 11.67 1.18 4.59
C LEU A 64 12.61 1.48 5.74
N ILE A 65 13.80 0.86 5.73
CA ILE A 65 14.79 1.06 6.79
C ILE A 65 15.25 2.52 6.83
N GLU A 66 15.55 3.10 5.68
CA GLU A 66 15.99 4.49 5.57
C GLU A 66 14.95 5.48 6.09
N ASN A 67 13.67 5.13 6.00
CA ASN A 67 12.57 5.97 6.46
C ASN A 67 12.02 5.54 7.82
N ASP A 68 12.68 4.61 8.48
CA ASP A 68 12.29 4.10 9.81
C ASP A 68 10.89 3.51 9.83
N LEU A 69 10.50 2.86 8.72
CA LEU A 69 9.18 2.25 8.58
C LEU A 69 9.21 0.72 8.69
N ASP A 70 10.39 0.12 8.61
CA ASP A 70 10.54 -1.35 8.59
C ASP A 70 9.95 -2.01 9.83
N LYS A 71 10.01 -1.35 10.96
CA LYS A 71 9.49 -1.87 12.24
C LYS A 71 7.98 -2.12 12.24
N PHE A 72 7.26 -1.49 11.32
CA PHE A 72 5.80 -1.64 11.25
C PHE A 72 5.36 -2.85 10.44
N PHE A 73 6.25 -3.44 9.66
CA PHE A 73 5.89 -4.50 8.71
C PHE A 73 6.46 -5.85 9.12
N LYS A 74 5.63 -6.87 8.96
CA LYS A 74 6.06 -8.27 9.17
C LYS A 74 6.93 -8.76 8.02
N ASP A 75 6.62 -8.34 6.80
CA ASP A 75 7.38 -8.72 5.62
C ASP A 75 7.18 -7.74 4.47
N VAL A 76 7.96 -7.95 3.43
CA VAL A 76 7.85 -7.24 2.15
C VAL A 76 7.71 -8.32 1.09
N SER A 77 6.67 -8.23 0.26
CA SER A 77 6.35 -9.26 -0.72
C SER A 77 5.88 -8.67 -2.04
N ASN A 78 6.10 -9.40 -3.12
CA ASN A 78 5.52 -9.09 -4.43
C ASN A 78 4.36 -10.04 -4.76
N ILE A 79 3.87 -10.75 -3.76
CA ILE A 79 2.75 -11.69 -3.88
C ILE A 79 1.59 -11.18 -3.06
N LYS A 80 0.41 -11.12 -3.68
CA LYS A 80 -0.81 -10.76 -2.97
C LYS A 80 -1.22 -11.94 -2.08
N SER A 81 -1.23 -11.72 -0.77
CA SER A 81 -1.58 -12.73 0.20
C SER A 81 -3.02 -12.60 0.65
N SER A 82 -3.57 -13.67 1.25
CA SER A 82 -4.89 -13.61 1.85
C SER A 82 -4.83 -12.64 3.04
N SER A 83 -5.60 -11.57 2.97
CA SER A 83 -5.60 -10.51 3.98
C SER A 83 -7.01 -10.06 4.28
N TYR A 84 -7.20 -9.49 5.47
CA TYR A 84 -8.47 -8.91 5.87
C TYR A 84 -8.88 -7.80 4.90
N LEU A 85 -7.91 -6.94 4.52
CA LEU A 85 -8.12 -5.94 3.48
C LEU A 85 -6.78 -5.52 2.85
N TYR A 86 -6.90 -4.79 1.75
CA TYR A 86 -5.75 -4.27 1.00
C TYR A 86 -5.88 -2.77 0.87
N ILE A 87 -4.77 -2.05 1.10
CA ILE A 87 -4.71 -0.61 0.90
C ILE A 87 -3.87 -0.34 -0.33
N ASP A 88 -4.50 0.18 -1.37
CA ASP A 88 -3.92 0.35 -2.69
C ASP A 88 -4.52 1.58 -3.34
N ASP A 89 -3.71 2.32 -4.09
CA ASP A 89 -4.16 3.54 -4.77
C ASP A 89 -4.84 3.25 -6.11
N ARG A 90 -4.74 2.01 -6.61
CA ARG A 90 -5.30 1.59 -7.90
C ARG A 90 -6.24 0.41 -7.74
N ALA A 91 -7.26 0.58 -6.94
CA ALA A 91 -8.19 -0.49 -6.66
C ALA A 91 -9.62 0.04 -6.63
N ILE A 92 -10.55 -0.81 -7.03
CA ILE A 92 -11.97 -0.58 -6.89
C ILE A 92 -12.50 -1.68 -5.99
N CYS A 93 -13.20 -1.29 -4.94
CA CYS A 93 -13.83 -2.25 -4.06
C CYS A 93 -15.11 -2.77 -4.72
N PHE A 94 -15.13 -4.05 -5.07
CA PHE A 94 -16.31 -4.65 -5.68
C PHE A 94 -17.42 -4.79 -4.65
N LYS A 95 -18.58 -4.20 -4.94
CA LYS A 95 -19.72 -4.17 -4.00
C LYS A 95 -20.83 -5.12 -4.42
N GLY A 96 -20.52 -6.06 -5.30
CA GLY A 96 -21.47 -7.08 -5.71
C GLY A 96 -22.27 -6.75 -6.96
N ASP A 97 -22.05 -5.60 -7.59
CA ASP A 97 -22.79 -5.16 -8.76
C ASP A 97 -21.83 -4.85 -9.92
N TYR A 98 -21.89 -5.62 -10.98
CA TYR A 98 -20.99 -5.45 -12.12
C TYR A 98 -21.26 -4.16 -12.89
N SER A 99 -22.52 -3.75 -12.99
CA SER A 99 -22.89 -2.52 -13.70
C SER A 99 -22.32 -1.30 -13.02
N GLU A 100 -22.42 -1.25 -11.69
CA GLU A 100 -21.83 -0.18 -10.89
C GLU A 100 -20.32 -0.17 -11.01
N THR A 101 -19.70 -1.35 -10.97
CA THR A 101 -18.25 -1.49 -11.09
C THR A 101 -17.75 -0.96 -12.43
N LEU A 102 -18.47 -1.23 -13.52
CA LEU A 102 -18.10 -0.72 -14.84
C LEU A 102 -18.12 0.81 -14.88
N LYS A 103 -19.08 1.43 -14.20
CA LYS A 103 -19.15 2.89 -14.11
C LYS A 103 -17.98 3.46 -13.30
N GLU A 104 -17.63 2.79 -12.21
CA GLU A 104 -16.48 3.21 -11.39
C GLU A 104 -15.18 3.11 -12.18
N ILE A 105 -15.02 2.07 -13.02
CA ILE A 105 -13.84 1.91 -13.87
C ILE A 105 -13.73 3.06 -14.87
N GLU A 106 -14.83 3.45 -15.50
CA GLU A 106 -14.85 4.55 -16.47
C GLU A 106 -14.45 5.89 -15.84
N ASN A 107 -14.78 6.09 -14.57
CA ASN A 107 -14.54 7.34 -13.86
C ASN A 107 -13.35 7.29 -12.93
N PHE A 108 -12.61 6.19 -12.93
CA PHE A 108 -11.51 5.99 -11.99
C PHE A 108 -10.35 6.96 -12.25
N LYS A 109 -9.85 7.56 -11.18
CA LYS A 109 -8.63 8.37 -11.19
C LYS A 109 -7.87 8.12 -9.91
N VAL A 110 -6.57 7.93 -10.02
CA VAL A 110 -5.72 7.88 -8.81
C VAL A 110 -5.71 9.27 -8.16
N TRP A 111 -5.46 9.29 -6.85
CA TRP A 111 -5.53 10.53 -6.07
C TRP A 111 -4.54 11.61 -6.53
N TYR A 112 -3.43 11.23 -7.13
CA TYR A 112 -2.40 12.17 -7.59
C TYR A 112 -2.60 12.65 -9.03
N LYS A 113 -3.66 12.24 -9.70
CA LYS A 113 -4.05 12.70 -11.04
C LYS A 113 -5.44 13.30 -11.00
N HIS A 114 -5.55 14.54 -11.35
CA HIS A 114 -6.81 15.27 -11.33
C HIS A 114 -7.23 15.70 -12.71
#